data_8b2b783ee5bff1cc2b408cf9a353b3b4
#
_entry.id   8b2b783ee5bff1cc2b408cf9a353b3b4
#
_cell.length_a   1.000
_cell.length_b   1.000
_cell.length_c   1.000
_cell.angle_alpha   90.00
_cell.angle_beta   90.00
_cell.angle_gamma   90.00
#
_symmetry.space_group_name_H-M   'P 1'
#
loop_
_entity.id
_entity.type
_entity.pdbx_description
1 polymer ?
#
loop_
_entity_poly.entity_id
_entity_poly.type
_entity_poly.pdbx_seq_one_letter_code
_entity_poly.pdbx_strand_id
1 'polypeptide(L)'
;MPDFERFRVLLEAERARRVTLLPALRADIDAANSARQDSNVDDEHDPEGATIAFELSQASALLKQSSAGLDQIEAALARLARGSYGNCAVCGEPIAEGRLEARPWTPFCIRHASWGRGR
;
A
#
# COMPACT_ATOMS: atom_id res chain seq x y z
N MET A 1 -24.21 -17.46 -5.30
CA MET A 1 -23.11 -16.52 -5.60
C MET A 1 -22.80 -15.70 -4.36
N PRO A 2 -21.54 -15.65 -3.95
CA PRO A 2 -21.18 -14.77 -2.86
C PRO A 2 -21.41 -13.32 -3.27
N ASP A 3 -21.89 -12.54 -2.32
CA ASP A 3 -22.10 -11.12 -2.55
C ASP A 3 -20.82 -10.37 -2.17
N PHE A 4 -20.13 -9.90 -3.18
CA PHE A 4 -18.88 -9.15 -2.96
C PHE A 4 -19.09 -7.64 -2.92
N GLU A 5 -20.32 -7.17 -2.89
CA GLU A 5 -20.60 -5.74 -2.88
C GLU A 5 -19.99 -5.04 -1.65
N ARG A 6 -20.04 -5.69 -0.49
CA ARG A 6 -19.43 -5.12 0.71
C ARG A 6 -17.92 -4.96 0.58
N PHE A 7 -17.28 -5.87 -0.14
CA PHE A 7 -15.83 -5.76 -0.38
C PHE A 7 -15.52 -4.65 -1.37
N ARG A 8 -16.37 -4.44 -2.36
CA ARG A 8 -16.24 -3.32 -3.28
C ARG A 8 -16.29 -1.99 -2.53
N VAL A 9 -17.24 -1.85 -1.61
CA VAL A 9 -17.36 -0.65 -0.79
C VAL A 9 -16.11 -0.42 0.06
N LEU A 10 -15.60 -1.48 0.69
CA LEU A 10 -14.37 -1.39 1.49
C LEU A 10 -13.17 -0.99 0.64
N LEU A 11 -13.04 -1.58 -0.53
CA LEU A 11 -11.93 -1.30 -1.45
C LEU A 11 -11.99 0.12 -1.97
N GLU A 12 -13.17 0.60 -2.35
CA GLU A 12 -13.32 1.97 -2.83
C GLU A 12 -13.02 2.99 -1.76
N ALA A 13 -13.44 2.72 -0.51
CA ALA A 13 -13.13 3.61 0.61
C ALA A 13 -11.64 3.67 0.89
N GLU A 14 -10.98 2.51 0.86
CA GLU A 14 -9.53 2.44 1.07
C GLU A 14 -8.77 3.11 -0.07
N ARG A 15 -9.24 2.92 -1.30
CA ARG A 15 -8.66 3.58 -2.45
C ARG A 15 -8.72 5.11 -2.30
N ALA A 16 -9.88 5.62 -1.92
CA ALA A 16 -10.08 7.05 -1.76
C ALA A 16 -9.11 7.62 -0.70
N ARG A 17 -8.93 6.91 0.41
CA ARG A 17 -8.01 7.36 1.45
C ARG A 17 -6.57 7.42 0.95
N ARG A 18 -6.13 6.42 0.20
CA ARG A 18 -4.75 6.37 -0.30
C ARG A 18 -4.51 7.37 -1.41
N VAL A 19 -5.49 7.58 -2.27
CA VAL A 19 -5.40 8.58 -3.33
C VAL A 19 -5.21 9.99 -2.75
N THR A 20 -5.83 10.25 -1.59
CA THR A 20 -5.67 11.52 -0.90
C THR A 20 -4.35 11.58 -0.12
N LEU A 21 -4.00 10.48 0.56
CA LEU A 21 -2.83 10.44 1.44
C LEU A 21 -1.50 10.50 0.69
N LEU A 22 -1.40 9.80 -0.44
CA LEU A 22 -0.11 9.65 -1.12
C LEU A 22 0.48 10.98 -1.59
N PRO A 23 -0.27 11.87 -2.23
CA PRO A 23 0.30 13.17 -2.61
C PRO A 23 0.73 14.01 -1.42
N ALA A 24 -0.02 13.97 -0.32
CA ALA A 24 0.31 14.71 0.88
C ALA A 24 1.61 14.19 1.51
N LEU A 25 1.74 12.88 1.58
CA LEU A 25 2.94 12.24 2.12
C LEU A 25 4.16 12.55 1.25
N ARG A 26 3.99 12.51 -0.07
CA ARG A 26 5.07 12.86 -1.00
C ARG A 26 5.49 14.32 -0.82
N ALA A 27 4.54 15.22 -0.67
CA ALA A 27 4.82 16.64 -0.45
C ALA A 27 5.60 16.87 0.84
N ASP A 28 5.22 16.16 1.91
CA ASP A 28 5.94 16.24 3.18
C ASP A 28 7.37 15.76 3.06
N ILE A 29 7.59 14.66 2.34
CA ILE A 29 8.93 14.12 2.11
C ILE A 29 9.77 15.10 1.30
N ASP A 30 9.21 15.69 0.26
CA ASP A 30 9.91 16.65 -0.59
C ASP A 30 10.27 17.90 0.21
N ALA A 31 9.37 18.39 1.05
CA ALA A 31 9.63 19.54 1.89
C ALA A 31 10.74 19.25 2.90
N ALA A 32 10.73 18.07 3.52
CA ALA A 32 11.75 17.67 4.47
C ALA A 32 13.12 17.51 3.79
N ASN A 33 13.15 16.96 2.57
CA ASN A 33 14.38 16.84 1.81
C ASN A 33 14.96 18.20 1.46
N SER A 34 14.13 19.14 1.06
CA SER A 34 14.56 20.49 0.75
C SER A 34 15.14 21.20 1.98
N ALA A 35 14.44 21.08 3.10
CA ALA A 35 14.91 21.66 4.37
C ALA A 35 16.25 21.06 4.79
N ARG A 36 16.41 19.75 4.61
CA ARG A 36 17.64 19.05 4.95
C ARG A 36 18.79 19.54 4.09
N GLN A 37 18.57 19.71 2.79
CA GLN A 37 19.59 20.21 1.88
C GLN A 37 20.01 21.62 2.23
N ASP A 38 19.04 22.48 2.57
CA ASP A 38 19.33 23.87 2.91
C ASP A 38 20.08 23.99 4.24
N SER A 39 19.81 23.12 5.20
CA SER A 39 20.43 23.18 6.52
C SER A 39 21.68 22.32 6.63
N ASN A 40 21.95 21.49 5.65
CA ASN A 40 23.07 20.57 5.68
C ASN A 40 24.34 21.26 5.25
N VAL A 41 24.81 22.13 6.03
CA VAL A 41 26.03 22.76 5.65
C VAL A 41 27.13 21.99 6.29
N ASP A 42 27.89 21.77 6.66
CA ASP A 42 29.15 21.19 7.04
C ASP A 42 29.18 20.48 8.39
N ASP A 43 28.02 20.11 8.91
CA ASP A 43 28.00 19.49 10.23
C ASP A 43 27.77 17.99 10.13
N GLU A 44 28.84 17.24 10.01
CA GLU A 44 28.82 15.79 9.92
C GLU A 44 28.36 15.13 11.20
N HIS A 45 28.32 15.85 12.30
CA HIS A 45 27.97 15.31 13.60
C HIS A 45 26.64 15.82 14.13
N ASP A 46 25.78 16.30 13.26
CA ASP A 46 24.50 16.85 13.65
C ASP A 46 23.52 15.72 14.02
N PRO A 47 23.17 15.56 15.29
CA PRO A 47 22.18 14.53 15.66
C PRO A 47 20.80 14.79 15.08
N GLU A 48 20.44 16.04 14.84
CA GLU A 48 19.16 16.36 14.18
C GLU A 48 19.17 15.90 12.73
N GLY A 49 20.30 16.03 12.04
CA GLY A 49 20.43 15.54 10.69
C GLY A 49 20.25 14.03 10.58
N ALA A 50 20.81 13.30 11.53
CA ALA A 50 20.66 11.84 11.57
C ALA A 50 19.21 11.46 11.85
N THR A 51 18.53 12.17 12.74
CA THR A 51 17.12 11.91 13.06
C THR A 51 16.24 12.21 11.85
N ILE A 52 16.47 13.31 11.15
CA ILE A 52 15.74 13.67 9.96
C ILE A 52 15.93 12.61 8.87
N ALA A 53 17.17 12.14 8.69
CA ALA A 53 17.45 11.08 7.71
C ALA A 53 16.69 9.80 8.01
N PHE A 54 16.62 9.44 9.29
CA PHE A 54 15.88 8.25 9.72
C PHE A 54 14.38 8.42 9.46
N GLU A 55 13.83 9.57 9.81
CA GLU A 55 12.42 9.87 9.58
C GLU A 55 12.08 9.88 8.10
N LEU A 56 12.95 10.44 7.26
CA LEU A 56 12.76 10.43 5.82
C LEU A 56 12.79 9.01 5.26
N SER A 57 13.69 8.19 5.78
CA SER A 57 13.78 6.80 5.38
C SER A 57 12.49 6.05 5.69
N GLN A 58 11.94 6.27 6.88
CA GLN A 58 10.67 5.66 7.29
C GLN A 58 9.51 6.17 6.45
N ALA A 59 9.46 7.47 6.21
CA ALA A 59 8.38 8.07 5.40
C ALA A 59 8.43 7.56 3.96
N SER A 60 9.63 7.42 3.39
CA SER A 60 9.80 6.89 2.03
C SER A 60 9.36 5.43 1.94
N ALA A 61 9.67 4.63 2.96
CA ALA A 61 9.24 3.24 3.01
C ALA A 61 7.72 3.16 3.10
N LEU A 62 7.10 4.02 3.90
CA LEU A 62 5.64 4.08 4.02
C LEU A 62 4.99 4.50 2.70
N LEU A 63 5.56 5.49 2.02
CA LEU A 63 5.08 5.94 0.72
C LEU A 63 5.10 4.78 -0.28
N LYS A 64 6.21 4.05 -0.34
CA LYS A 64 6.37 2.92 -1.24
C LYS A 64 5.36 1.82 -0.94
N GLN A 65 5.20 1.50 0.34
CA GLN A 65 4.26 0.46 0.79
C GLN A 65 2.82 0.85 0.48
N SER A 66 2.45 2.10 0.75
CA SER A 66 1.09 2.58 0.49
C SER A 66 0.79 2.64 -0.99
N SER A 67 1.76 3.01 -1.81
CA SER A 67 1.61 3.04 -3.26
C SER A 67 1.42 1.64 -3.82
N ALA A 68 2.21 0.67 -3.37
CA ALA A 68 2.05 -0.73 -3.77
C ALA A 68 0.69 -1.27 -3.33
N GLY A 69 0.24 -0.89 -2.14
CA GLY A 69 -1.08 -1.26 -1.66
C GLY A 69 -2.21 -0.69 -2.51
N LEU A 70 -2.05 0.54 -2.98
CA LEU A 70 -3.03 1.14 -3.89
C LEU A 70 -3.13 0.35 -5.19
N ASP A 71 -1.99 -0.07 -5.75
CA ASP A 71 -1.98 -0.89 -6.95
C ASP A 71 -2.75 -2.20 -6.73
N GLN A 72 -2.58 -2.82 -5.56
CA GLN A 72 -3.30 -4.05 -5.22
C GLN A 72 -4.80 -3.79 -5.10
N ILE A 73 -5.19 -2.68 -4.52
CA ILE A 73 -6.60 -2.30 -4.38
C ILE A 73 -7.22 -2.08 -5.76
N GLU A 74 -6.53 -1.37 -6.64
CA GLU A 74 -7.03 -1.13 -7.99
C GLU A 74 -7.14 -2.43 -8.78
N ALA A 75 -6.18 -3.34 -8.62
CA ALA A 75 -6.25 -4.65 -9.25
C ALA A 75 -7.44 -5.46 -8.72
N ALA A 76 -7.73 -5.36 -7.43
CA ALA A 76 -8.88 -6.04 -6.83
C ALA A 76 -10.20 -5.48 -7.39
N LEU A 77 -10.31 -4.18 -7.51
CA LEU A 77 -11.49 -3.55 -8.10
C LEU A 77 -11.67 -3.97 -9.56
N ALA A 78 -10.58 -4.12 -10.30
CA ALA A 78 -10.63 -4.61 -11.67
C ALA A 78 -11.13 -6.06 -11.73
N ARG A 79 -10.71 -6.90 -10.78
CA ARG A 79 -11.21 -8.28 -10.70
C ARG A 79 -12.70 -8.32 -10.38
N LEU A 80 -13.18 -7.41 -9.52
CA LEU A 80 -14.62 -7.30 -9.26
C LEU A 80 -15.38 -6.99 -10.53
N ALA A 81 -14.87 -6.05 -11.33
CA ALA A 81 -15.50 -5.67 -12.58
C ALA A 81 -15.53 -6.83 -13.59
N ARG A 82 -14.49 -7.69 -13.58
CA ARG A 82 -14.42 -8.83 -14.50
C ARG A 82 -15.15 -10.07 -13.97
N GLY A 83 -15.57 -10.07 -12.72
CA GLY A 83 -16.20 -11.23 -12.11
C GLY A 83 -15.23 -12.30 -11.61
N SER A 84 -13.95 -11.99 -11.47
CA SER A 84 -12.94 -12.93 -11.00
C SER A 84 -12.50 -12.70 -9.56
N TYR A 85 -13.09 -11.74 -8.89
CA TYR A 85 -12.75 -11.44 -7.49
C TYR A 85 -13.12 -12.63 -6.58
N GLY A 86 -12.29 -12.85 -5.56
CA GLY A 86 -12.56 -13.89 -4.57
C GLY A 86 -11.98 -15.24 -4.89
N ASN A 87 -11.35 -15.39 -6.05
CA ASN A 87 -10.70 -16.65 -6.42
C ASN A 87 -9.20 -16.43 -6.45
N CYS A 88 -8.46 -17.43 -5.93
CA CYS A 88 -7.00 -17.34 -5.90
C CYS A 88 -6.44 -17.28 -7.32
N ALA A 89 -5.53 -16.32 -7.56
CA ALA A 89 -4.91 -16.14 -8.86
C ALA A 89 -3.99 -17.30 -9.25
N VAL A 90 -3.55 -18.10 -8.27
CA VAL A 90 -2.64 -19.22 -8.51
C VAL A 90 -3.40 -20.50 -8.74
N CYS A 91 -4.32 -20.89 -7.85
CA CYS A 91 -4.98 -22.18 -7.91
C CYS A 91 -6.45 -22.12 -8.33
N GLY A 92 -7.03 -20.93 -8.44
CA GLY A 92 -8.42 -20.77 -8.84
C GLY A 92 -9.45 -21.11 -7.76
N GLU A 93 -9.02 -21.61 -6.62
CA GLU A 93 -9.91 -21.93 -5.53
C GLU A 93 -10.44 -20.68 -4.83
N PRO A 94 -11.64 -20.74 -4.26
CA PRO A 94 -12.16 -19.58 -3.54
C PRO A 94 -11.28 -19.20 -2.37
N ILE A 95 -11.11 -17.89 -2.19
CA ILE A 95 -10.40 -17.34 -1.04
C ILE A 95 -11.39 -17.30 0.13
N ALA A 96 -10.95 -17.74 1.31
CA ALA A 96 -11.80 -17.73 2.50
C ALA A 96 -12.34 -16.34 2.78
N GLU A 97 -13.61 -16.25 3.14
CA GLU A 97 -14.27 -14.97 3.38
C GLU A 97 -13.59 -14.17 4.49
N GLY A 98 -13.15 -14.85 5.57
CA GLY A 98 -12.43 -14.18 6.65
C GLY A 98 -11.13 -13.55 6.20
N ARG A 99 -10.45 -14.16 5.22
CA ARG A 99 -9.24 -13.60 4.66
C ARG A 99 -9.56 -12.36 3.81
N LEU A 100 -10.64 -12.41 3.04
CA LEU A 100 -11.10 -11.25 2.27
C LEU A 100 -11.53 -10.11 3.18
N GLU A 101 -12.12 -10.41 4.33
CA GLU A 101 -12.48 -9.37 5.31
C GLU A 101 -11.25 -8.67 5.86
N ALA A 102 -10.20 -9.43 6.13
CA ALA A 102 -8.95 -8.87 6.65
C ALA A 102 -8.15 -8.15 5.57
N ARG A 103 -8.15 -8.70 4.36
CA ARG A 103 -7.38 -8.17 3.24
C ARG A 103 -8.20 -8.25 1.96
N PRO A 104 -9.13 -7.32 1.75
CA PRO A 104 -10.02 -7.41 0.58
C PRO A 104 -9.30 -7.29 -0.76
N TRP A 105 -8.08 -6.79 -0.76
CA TRP A 105 -7.27 -6.67 -1.98
C TRP A 105 -6.47 -7.92 -2.32
N THR A 106 -6.47 -8.96 -1.45
CA THR A 106 -5.61 -10.12 -1.68
C THR A 106 -6.03 -10.91 -2.92
N PRO A 107 -5.07 -11.24 -3.81
CA PRO A 107 -5.37 -12.14 -4.93
C PRO A 107 -5.10 -13.60 -4.62
N PHE A 108 -4.66 -13.94 -3.38
CA PHE A 108 -4.17 -15.28 -3.06
C PHE A 108 -4.89 -15.89 -1.88
N CYS A 109 -5.13 -17.22 -1.96
CA CYS A 109 -5.61 -17.98 -0.81
C CYS A 109 -4.48 -18.15 0.20
N ILE A 110 -4.83 -18.72 1.37
CA ILE A 110 -3.86 -18.89 2.45
C ILE A 110 -2.66 -19.74 2.02
N ARG A 111 -2.89 -20.74 1.17
CA ARG A 111 -1.81 -21.61 0.69
C ARG A 111 -0.83 -20.90 -0.22
N HIS A 112 -1.26 -19.83 -0.86
CA HIS A 112 -0.44 -19.09 -1.82
C HIS A 112 -0.17 -17.66 -1.35
N ALA A 113 -0.33 -17.41 -0.05
CA ALA A 113 -0.21 -16.07 0.52
C ALA A 113 1.17 -15.44 0.31
N SER A 114 2.21 -16.25 0.22
CA SER A 114 3.58 -15.76 0.06
C SER A 114 4.02 -15.59 -1.39
N TRP A 115 3.16 -15.92 -2.35
CA TRP A 115 3.54 -15.91 -3.78
C TRP A 115 4.04 -14.56 -4.28
N GLY A 116 3.49 -13.47 -3.77
CA GLY A 116 3.91 -12.14 -4.20
C GLY A 116 5.09 -11.56 -3.43
N ARG A 117 5.52 -12.21 -2.36
CA ARG A 117 6.51 -11.62 -1.47
C ARG A 117 7.96 -11.80 -1.90
N GLY A 118 8.22 -12.81 -2.70
CA GLY A 118 9.57 -13.12 -3.14
C GLY A 118 9.93 -12.61 -4.52
N ARG A 119 9.12 -11.71 -5.05
CA ARG A 119 9.29 -11.27 -6.44
C ARG A 119 9.52 -9.79 -6.58
#